data_cefd517af2e70fa771a9e1817771e6de
#
_entry.id   cefd517af2e70fa771a9e1817771e6de
#
_cell.length_a   1.000
_cell.length_b   1.000
_cell.length_c   1.000
_cell.angle_alpha   90.00
_cell.angle_beta   90.00
_cell.angle_gamma   90.00
#
_symmetry.space_group_name_H-M   'P 1'
#
loop_
_entity.id
_entity.type
_entity.pdbx_description
1 polymer ?
#
loop_
_entity_poly.entity_id
_entity_poly.type
_entity_poly.pdbx_seq_one_letter_code
_entity_poly.pdbx_strand_id
1 'polypeptide(L)'
;MKKLLLLLTVLSLTSCQTLVKSSQGLSFSPTATVKNIDVDLVVDNSTKISGSSSATYLFGLLRISGDNKFADGIFKGAVGGTQSAAAYKAVSTSGADVLVNPQYTLTKTTGFLWLWTTYESNVTGYKGNYKL
;
A
#
# COMPACT_ATOMS: atom_id res chain seq x y z
N MET A 1 -15.28 -22.66 -33.58
CA MET A 1 -14.44 -22.77 -32.35
C MET A 1 -13.14 -21.99 -32.43
N LYS A 2 -12.29 -22.12 -33.47
CA LYS A 2 -11.02 -21.36 -33.59
C LYS A 2 -11.19 -19.82 -33.55
N LYS A 3 -12.24 -19.28 -34.22
CA LYS A 3 -12.53 -17.84 -34.23
C LYS A 3 -12.97 -17.31 -32.84
N LEU A 4 -13.70 -18.14 -32.06
CA LEU A 4 -14.10 -17.80 -30.69
C LEU A 4 -12.91 -17.76 -29.74
N LEU A 5 -11.95 -18.69 -29.90
CA LEU A 5 -10.74 -18.73 -29.10
C LEU A 5 -9.85 -17.51 -29.37
N LEU A 6 -9.78 -17.07 -30.63
CA LEU A 6 -8.98 -15.89 -31.02
C LEU A 6 -9.61 -14.59 -30.48
N LEU A 7 -10.93 -14.51 -30.44
CA LEU A 7 -11.65 -13.39 -29.84
C LEU A 7 -11.41 -13.32 -28.33
N LEU A 8 -11.38 -14.47 -27.65
CA LEU A 8 -11.12 -14.54 -26.21
C LEU A 8 -9.69 -14.10 -25.87
N THR A 9 -8.70 -14.44 -26.69
CA THR A 9 -7.31 -14.05 -26.48
C THR A 9 -7.07 -12.56 -26.71
N VAL A 10 -7.77 -11.94 -27.66
CA VAL A 10 -7.66 -10.48 -27.90
C VAL A 10 -8.31 -9.68 -26.75
N LEU A 11 -9.41 -10.15 -26.18
CA LEU A 11 -10.06 -9.47 -25.05
C LEU A 11 -9.25 -9.53 -23.75
N SER A 12 -8.36 -10.51 -23.58
CA SER A 12 -7.52 -10.63 -22.38
C SER A 12 -6.37 -9.61 -22.31
N LEU A 13 -6.07 -8.89 -23.38
CA LEU A 13 -4.98 -7.92 -23.45
C LEU A 13 -5.35 -6.50 -23.00
N THR A 14 -6.63 -6.22 -22.75
CA THR A 14 -7.06 -4.90 -22.26
C THR A 14 -6.91 -4.79 -20.74
N SER A 15 -5.68 -4.74 -20.25
CA SER A 15 -5.38 -4.35 -18.87
C SER A 15 -5.17 -2.83 -18.82
N CYS A 16 -5.98 -2.13 -18.04
CA CYS A 16 -5.81 -0.69 -17.79
C CYS A 16 -5.01 -0.50 -16.49
N GLN A 17 -3.88 0.18 -16.57
CA GLN A 17 -3.08 0.55 -15.40
C GLN A 17 -3.26 2.04 -15.11
N THR A 18 -3.56 2.37 -13.87
CA THR A 18 -3.58 3.75 -13.38
C THR A 18 -2.54 3.91 -12.29
N LEU A 19 -1.63 4.85 -12.45
CA LEU A 19 -0.61 5.19 -11.48
C LEU A 19 -1.04 6.46 -10.73
N VAL A 20 -1.15 6.37 -9.41
CA VAL A 20 -1.44 7.51 -8.54
C VAL A 20 -0.26 7.70 -7.59
N LYS A 21 0.27 8.91 -7.53
CA LYS A 21 1.29 9.32 -6.55
C LYS A 21 0.61 10.15 -5.47
N SER A 22 0.82 9.80 -4.22
CA SER A 22 0.35 10.58 -3.08
C SER A 22 1.46 10.72 -2.04
N SER A 23 1.53 11.90 -1.42
CA SER A 23 2.33 12.13 -0.21
C SER A 23 1.36 12.34 0.93
N GLN A 24 1.46 11.54 1.97
CA GLN A 24 0.69 11.74 3.20
C GLN A 24 1.64 12.23 4.28
N GLY A 25 1.32 13.38 4.85
CA GLY A 25 1.94 13.83 6.08
C GLY A 25 1.58 12.90 7.25
N LEU A 26 2.25 13.06 8.38
CA LEU A 26 1.94 12.31 9.59
C LEU A 26 0.45 12.50 9.95
N SER A 27 -0.33 11.46 9.76
CA SER A 27 -1.73 11.45 10.19
C SER A 27 -1.78 10.98 11.64
N PHE A 28 -1.91 11.94 12.57
CA PHE A 28 -2.20 11.62 13.96
C PHE A 28 -3.70 11.34 14.09
N SER A 29 -4.05 10.18 14.65
CA SER A 29 -5.42 9.93 15.04
C SER A 29 -5.79 10.83 16.23
N PRO A 30 -6.86 11.64 16.15
CA PRO A 30 -7.19 12.61 17.21
C PRO A 30 -7.65 11.96 18.53
N THR A 31 -7.73 10.65 18.60
CA THR A 31 -8.20 9.91 19.79
C THR A 31 -7.06 9.36 20.64
N ALA A 32 -5.81 9.52 20.25
CA ALA A 32 -4.69 9.15 21.10
C ALA A 32 -4.52 10.22 22.18
N THR A 33 -4.87 9.90 23.42
CA THR A 33 -4.43 10.65 24.60
C THR A 33 -2.90 10.50 24.67
N VAL A 34 -2.19 11.41 24.04
CA VAL A 34 -0.73 11.47 24.12
C VAL A 34 -0.38 11.88 25.54
N LYS A 35 -0.07 10.90 26.39
CA LYS A 35 0.67 11.17 27.61
C LYS A 35 1.98 11.78 27.14
N ASN A 36 2.33 12.97 27.61
CA ASN A 36 3.60 13.62 27.28
C ASN A 36 4.76 12.69 27.65
N ILE A 37 5.17 11.88 26.69
CA ILE A 37 6.40 11.10 26.76
C ILE A 37 7.39 11.95 25.96
N ASP A 38 8.39 12.43 26.64
CA ASP A 38 9.49 13.19 26.03
C ASP A 38 10.35 12.18 25.25
N VAL A 39 9.96 11.94 24.01
CA VAL A 39 10.63 10.98 23.13
C VAL A 39 11.24 11.76 21.99
N ASP A 40 12.57 11.78 21.94
CA ASP A 40 13.30 12.34 20.83
C ASP A 40 13.20 11.43 19.60
N LEU A 41 12.72 11.97 18.49
CA LEU A 41 12.73 11.29 17.20
C LEU A 41 14.02 11.63 16.45
N VAL A 42 14.91 10.66 16.31
CA VAL A 42 16.11 10.80 15.48
C VAL A 42 15.79 10.35 14.06
N VAL A 43 15.87 11.29 13.14
CA VAL A 43 15.63 11.03 11.71
C VAL A 43 16.95 10.93 10.97
N ASP A 44 17.19 9.79 10.33
CA ASP A 44 18.33 9.62 9.43
C ASP A 44 17.95 10.04 8.01
N ASN A 45 18.30 11.28 7.67
CA ASN A 45 18.02 11.84 6.34
C ASN A 45 18.90 11.26 5.22
N SER A 46 19.92 10.48 5.56
CA SER A 46 20.81 9.82 4.58
C SER A 46 20.26 8.47 4.13
N THR A 47 19.48 7.81 4.98
CA THR A 47 18.99 6.45 4.74
C THR A 47 17.51 6.47 4.35
N LYS A 48 17.21 6.25 3.08
CA LYS A 48 15.86 6.01 2.61
C LYS A 48 15.51 4.55 2.77
N ILE A 49 14.32 4.31 3.31
CA ILE A 49 13.74 2.97 3.43
C ILE A 49 12.51 2.86 2.54
N SER A 50 12.26 1.66 2.04
CA SER A 50 11.16 1.40 1.12
C SER A 50 10.46 0.09 1.46
N GLY A 51 9.20 0.01 1.10
CA GLY A 51 8.41 -1.20 1.23
C GLY A 51 7.35 -1.28 0.14
N SER A 52 6.93 -2.49 -0.17
CA SER A 52 5.90 -2.74 -1.17
C SER A 52 4.86 -3.73 -0.65
N SER A 53 3.63 -3.55 -1.08
CA SER A 53 2.53 -4.45 -0.79
C SER A 53 1.57 -4.50 -1.96
N SER A 54 0.92 -5.65 -2.15
CA SER A 54 -0.11 -5.82 -3.17
C SER A 54 -1.32 -6.55 -2.60
N ALA A 55 -2.50 -6.24 -3.11
CA ALA A 55 -3.72 -6.96 -2.78
C ALA A 55 -4.64 -7.04 -4.00
N THR A 56 -5.25 -8.21 -4.20
CA THR A 56 -6.17 -8.46 -5.31
C THR A 56 -7.58 -8.66 -4.77
N TYR A 57 -8.51 -7.99 -5.41
CA TYR A 57 -9.92 -7.99 -5.07
C TYR A 57 -10.75 -8.52 -6.23
N LEU A 58 -11.71 -9.38 -5.92
CA LEU A 58 -12.74 -9.85 -6.84
C LEU A 58 -13.93 -8.89 -6.77
N PHE A 59 -14.43 -8.45 -7.92
CA PHE A 59 -15.51 -7.45 -8.05
C PHE A 59 -15.28 -6.17 -7.23
N GLY A 60 -14.02 -5.85 -6.90
CA GLY A 60 -13.66 -4.70 -6.07
C GLY A 60 -14.03 -4.80 -4.58
N LEU A 61 -14.66 -5.88 -4.15
CA LEU A 61 -15.19 -6.07 -2.79
C LEU A 61 -14.50 -7.18 -2.01
N LEU A 62 -14.33 -8.34 -2.62
CA LEU A 62 -13.79 -9.53 -1.95
C LEU A 62 -12.28 -9.62 -2.18
N ARG A 63 -11.50 -9.47 -1.11
CA ARG A 63 -10.05 -9.68 -1.19
C ARG A 63 -9.76 -11.17 -1.34
N ILE A 64 -9.10 -11.56 -2.44
CA ILE A 64 -8.72 -12.94 -2.75
C ILE A 64 -7.24 -13.22 -2.51
N SER A 65 -6.39 -12.18 -2.55
CA SER A 65 -4.98 -12.31 -2.21
C SER A 65 -4.41 -10.99 -1.67
N GLY A 66 -3.26 -11.05 -1.01
CA GLY A 66 -2.53 -9.89 -0.50
C GLY A 66 -2.09 -10.03 0.95
N ASP A 67 -1.40 -9.03 1.46
CA ASP A 67 -0.87 -9.01 2.81
C ASP A 67 -1.98 -8.93 3.86
N ASN A 68 -1.99 -9.90 4.80
CA ASN A 68 -3.00 -10.00 5.85
C ASN A 68 -2.64 -9.23 7.13
N LYS A 69 -1.44 -8.69 7.24
CA LYS A 69 -0.97 -8.08 8.51
C LYS A 69 -1.72 -6.81 8.89
N PHE A 70 -2.30 -6.13 7.91
CA PHE A 70 -3.23 -5.01 8.11
C PHE A 70 -4.52 -5.31 7.37
N ALA A 71 -5.24 -6.32 7.85
CA ALA A 71 -6.61 -6.57 7.45
C ALA A 71 -7.48 -5.42 7.97
N ASP A 72 -7.36 -4.28 7.32
CA ASP A 72 -8.36 -3.24 7.50
C ASP A 72 -9.69 -3.83 7.08
N GLY A 73 -10.65 -3.76 7.99
CA GLY A 73 -11.99 -4.22 7.70
C GLY A 73 -12.51 -3.57 6.42
N ILE A 74 -13.59 -4.09 5.92
CA ILE A 74 -14.30 -3.73 4.69
C ILE A 74 -14.44 -2.20 4.48
N PHE A 75 -14.29 -1.42 5.54
CA PHE A 75 -14.54 0.03 5.55
C PHE A 75 -13.32 0.93 5.24
N LYS A 76 -12.07 0.43 5.26
CA LYS A 76 -10.90 1.26 4.97
C LYS A 76 -10.46 1.26 3.50
N GLY A 77 -11.09 0.44 2.68
CA GLY A 77 -10.84 0.34 1.25
C GLY A 77 -9.50 -0.33 0.90
N ALA A 78 -9.45 -0.84 -0.31
CA ALA A 78 -8.31 -1.59 -0.84
C ALA A 78 -7.01 -0.78 -0.89
N VAL A 79 -7.12 0.52 -1.13
CA VAL A 79 -5.98 1.43 -1.26
C VAL A 79 -5.30 1.68 0.08
N GLY A 80 -6.06 2.03 1.12
CA GLY A 80 -5.53 2.29 2.46
C GLY A 80 -4.85 1.07 3.06
N GLY A 81 -5.43 -0.11 2.89
CA GLY A 81 -4.86 -1.36 3.38
C GLY A 81 -3.52 -1.71 2.73
N THR A 82 -3.38 -1.55 1.41
CA THR A 82 -2.11 -1.80 0.71
C THR A 82 -1.05 -0.76 1.06
N GLN A 83 -1.42 0.50 1.25
CA GLN A 83 -0.48 1.54 1.69
C GLN A 83 0.03 1.28 3.11
N SER A 84 -0.85 0.95 4.03
CA SER A 84 -0.48 0.61 5.42
C SER A 84 0.43 -0.60 5.48
N ALA A 85 0.14 -1.64 4.70
CA ALA A 85 0.97 -2.84 4.62
C ALA A 85 2.36 -2.56 4.02
N ALA A 86 2.43 -1.70 3.00
CA ALA A 86 3.71 -1.26 2.42
C ALA A 86 4.56 -0.48 3.44
N ALA A 87 3.94 0.46 4.18
CA ALA A 87 4.62 1.22 5.23
C ALA A 87 5.13 0.31 6.36
N TYR A 88 4.31 -0.63 6.80
CA TYR A 88 4.74 -1.61 7.81
C TYR A 88 5.95 -2.44 7.33
N LYS A 89 5.93 -2.90 6.08
CA LYS A 89 7.07 -3.64 5.52
C LYS A 89 8.34 -2.80 5.48
N ALA A 90 8.23 -1.51 5.07
CA ALA A 90 9.37 -0.61 5.07
C ALA A 90 10.01 -0.50 6.45
N VAL A 91 9.20 -0.29 7.48
CA VAL A 91 9.64 -0.18 8.88
C VAL A 91 10.20 -1.51 9.38
N SER A 92 9.45 -2.61 9.25
CA SER A 92 9.84 -3.91 9.81
C SER A 92 11.11 -4.49 9.16
N THR A 93 11.31 -4.25 7.86
CA THR A 93 12.51 -4.76 7.15
C THR A 93 13.76 -3.93 7.45
N SER A 94 13.59 -2.62 7.68
CA SER A 94 14.72 -1.71 7.95
C SER A 94 15.13 -1.63 9.42
N GLY A 95 14.35 -2.21 10.33
CA GLY A 95 14.55 -2.04 11.78
C GLY A 95 14.38 -0.59 12.22
N ALA A 96 13.53 0.17 11.55
CA ALA A 96 13.12 1.50 11.97
C ALA A 96 11.95 1.41 12.95
N ASP A 97 11.77 2.41 13.78
CA ASP A 97 10.58 2.53 14.63
C ASP A 97 9.44 3.24 13.90
N VAL A 98 9.79 4.16 13.00
CA VAL A 98 8.82 4.96 12.25
C VAL A 98 9.33 5.31 10.85
N LEU A 99 8.38 5.43 9.91
CA LEU A 99 8.64 5.93 8.56
C LEU A 99 8.34 7.43 8.52
N VAL A 100 9.37 8.23 8.25
CA VAL A 100 9.28 9.69 8.21
C VAL A 100 9.13 10.17 6.77
N ASN A 101 8.22 11.11 6.55
CA ASN A 101 7.87 11.69 5.25
C ASN A 101 7.57 10.61 4.19
N PRO A 102 6.59 9.73 4.42
CA PRO A 102 6.26 8.66 3.50
C PRO A 102 5.70 9.19 2.18
N GLN A 103 6.24 8.71 1.08
CA GLN A 103 5.73 8.96 -0.27
C GLN A 103 5.23 7.65 -0.85
N TYR A 104 3.96 7.63 -1.25
CA TYR A 104 3.31 6.45 -1.79
C TYR A 104 3.14 6.55 -3.29
N THR A 105 3.40 5.44 -3.96
CA THR A 105 3.03 5.22 -5.37
C THR A 105 2.05 4.07 -5.41
N LEU A 106 0.87 4.30 -5.95
CA LEU A 106 -0.18 3.30 -6.09
C LEU A 106 -0.36 2.95 -7.56
N THR A 107 -0.27 1.67 -7.87
CA THR A 107 -0.60 1.10 -9.18
C THR A 107 -1.89 0.30 -9.06
N LYS A 108 -2.87 0.62 -9.87
CA LYS A 108 -4.12 -0.13 -9.98
C LYS A 108 -4.13 -0.86 -11.32
N THR A 109 -4.24 -2.18 -11.28
CA THR A 109 -4.38 -3.02 -12.47
C THR A 109 -5.76 -3.68 -12.43
N THR A 110 -6.56 -3.47 -13.47
CA THR A 110 -7.89 -4.05 -13.58
C THR A 110 -7.88 -5.10 -14.68
N GLY A 111 -8.32 -6.30 -14.36
CA GLY A 111 -8.42 -7.40 -15.30
C GLY A 111 -9.75 -7.41 -16.09
N PHE A 112 -9.93 -8.47 -16.86
CA PHE A 112 -11.05 -8.64 -17.78
C PHE A 112 -12.41 -8.36 -17.13
N LEU A 113 -13.21 -7.49 -17.72
CA LEU A 113 -14.58 -7.12 -17.30
C LEU A 113 -14.67 -6.72 -15.81
N TRP A 114 -13.62 -6.12 -15.25
CA TRP A 114 -13.54 -5.73 -13.82
C TRP A 114 -13.71 -6.89 -12.84
N LEU A 115 -13.57 -8.13 -13.31
CA LEU A 115 -13.68 -9.32 -12.46
C LEU A 115 -12.69 -9.27 -11.29
N TRP A 116 -11.47 -8.81 -11.55
CA TRP A 116 -10.47 -8.62 -10.50
C TRP A 116 -9.73 -7.29 -10.64
N THR A 117 -9.38 -6.73 -9.52
CA THR A 117 -8.57 -5.51 -9.44
C THR A 117 -7.42 -5.76 -8.48
N THR A 118 -6.19 -5.54 -8.94
CA THR A 118 -4.99 -5.60 -8.11
C THR A 118 -4.54 -4.18 -7.80
N TYR A 119 -4.32 -3.91 -6.52
CA TYR A 119 -3.68 -2.70 -6.02
C TYR A 119 -2.28 -3.05 -5.56
N GLU A 120 -1.29 -2.32 -6.06
CA GLU A 120 0.09 -2.41 -5.63
C GLU A 120 0.51 -1.05 -5.10
N SER A 121 1.00 -1.01 -3.86
CA SER A 121 1.49 0.20 -3.23
C SER A 121 2.96 0.05 -2.92
N ASN A 122 3.73 1.04 -3.36
CA ASN A 122 5.13 1.20 -3.01
C ASN A 122 5.26 2.46 -2.16
N VAL A 123 6.00 2.36 -1.05
CA VAL A 123 6.30 3.50 -0.18
C VAL A 123 7.80 3.70 -0.08
N THR A 124 8.21 4.96 -0.02
CA THR A 124 9.58 5.36 0.27
C THR A 124 9.55 6.50 1.27
N GLY A 125 10.45 6.48 2.24
CA GLY A 125 10.57 7.53 3.25
C GLY A 125 11.92 7.45 3.93
N TYR A 126 12.11 8.23 5.00
CA TYR A 126 13.33 8.23 5.79
C TYR A 126 13.17 7.38 7.05
N LYS A 127 14.27 6.79 7.48
CA LYS A 127 14.33 6.01 8.71
C LYS A 127 14.24 6.94 9.93
N GLY A 128 13.29 6.67 10.83
CA GLY A 128 13.19 7.31 12.13
C GLY A 128 13.30 6.29 13.24
N ASN A 129 14.04 6.63 14.30
CA ASN A 129 14.14 5.81 15.50
C ASN A 129 13.85 6.69 16.72
N TYR A 130 13.13 6.11 17.69
CA TYR A 130 12.91 6.77 18.98
C TYR A 130 14.15 6.60 19.86
N LYS A 131 14.59 7.71 20.44
CA LYS A 131 15.60 7.68 21.48
C LYS A 131 14.88 7.78 22.83
N LEU A 132 14.89 6.69 23.56
CA LEU A 132 14.41 6.61 24.94
C LEU A 132 15.49 7.08 25.90
#